data_48710828f49a55298053f4ffca1231bd
#
_entry.id   48710828f49a55298053f4ffca1231bd
#
_cell.length_a   1.000
_cell.length_b   1.000
_cell.length_c   1.000
_cell.angle_alpha   90.00
_cell.angle_beta   90.00
_cell.angle_gamma   90.00
#
_symmetry.space_group_name_H-M   'P 1'
#
loop_
_entity.id
_entity.type
_entity.pdbx_description
1 polymer ?
#
loop_
_entity_poly.entity_id
_entity_poly.type
_entity_poly.pdbx_seq_one_letter_code
_entity_poly.pdbx_strand_id
1 'polypeptide(L)'
;MKRVRRGAVKRVSAPWVRTRLRTAPGAAWALAVLVALTACLAAAFPRALDRYADAGLDRALTQARPDRTSVLVTAPQPDLALSARERAESMRPEPLAGRYGKVLAAVEGTPLPVDRAQSAYGVRTTEGLPVPEPWLPQPSGLPAEFYLAAQAGLGDHAEIGSGRLPRATGGPVTAATGALEAAVTAETARALRIKVGSVLHVPGVERAPFTVRVTGVLAPRDPDGAYWSTQPVLRKPSLMRVPGPPGADHQHYWLGALLLAPEAGPALLGTAGTPVRYWQAAPRTDALHAHDLSALTSAVAGLESGPGLREVRAGVDPAADVSTDLDEVFASFGELRSGIGPLVAVAAVGAGTVAGVVLLMSGGLAADRRRAELALLRARGASLRGVVGRLLAETAVVALPAGALGLAAALLA
;
A
#
# COMPACT_ATOMS: atom_id res chain seq x y z
N MET A 1 -26.77 38.91 48.58
CA MET A 1 -26.31 37.50 48.46
C MET A 1 -27.50 36.56 48.52
N LYS A 2 -27.99 36.09 47.35
CA LYS A 2 -29.07 35.10 47.24
C LYS A 2 -28.47 33.71 47.04
N ARG A 3 -28.66 32.83 48.03
CA ARG A 3 -28.27 31.40 47.92
C ARG A 3 -29.21 30.70 46.95
N VAL A 4 -28.64 30.22 45.82
CA VAL A 4 -29.33 29.32 44.90
C VAL A 4 -29.41 27.94 45.55
N ARG A 5 -30.63 27.51 45.90
CA ARG A 5 -30.93 26.15 46.34
C ARG A 5 -30.71 25.19 45.17
N ARG A 6 -29.72 24.32 45.30
CA ARG A 6 -29.57 23.15 44.44
C ARG A 6 -30.78 22.23 44.59
N GLY A 7 -31.61 22.13 43.56
CA GLY A 7 -32.72 21.19 43.49
C GLY A 7 -32.19 19.74 43.56
N ALA A 8 -32.60 19.02 44.59
CA ALA A 8 -32.33 17.59 44.73
C ALA A 8 -33.04 16.85 43.59
N VAL A 9 -32.25 16.16 42.75
CA VAL A 9 -32.78 15.21 41.75
C VAL A 9 -33.55 14.14 42.52
N LYS A 10 -34.86 14.17 42.46
CA LYS A 10 -35.74 13.11 43.00
C LYS A 10 -35.37 11.81 42.27
N ARG A 11 -34.71 10.88 42.97
CA ARG A 11 -34.56 9.52 42.51
C ARG A 11 -35.97 8.95 42.32
N VAL A 12 -36.37 8.74 41.06
CA VAL A 12 -37.60 8.03 40.72
C VAL A 12 -37.39 6.58 41.10
N SER A 13 -37.72 6.22 42.32
CA SER A 13 -37.80 4.84 42.76
C SER A 13 -39.09 4.25 42.18
N ALA A 14 -39.00 3.36 41.21
CA ALA A 14 -40.11 2.62 40.64
C ALA A 14 -40.17 1.22 41.32
N PRO A 15 -40.79 1.11 42.53
CA PRO A 15 -40.79 -0.14 43.28
C PRO A 15 -41.44 -1.30 42.53
N TRP A 16 -42.36 -0.99 41.62
CA TRP A 16 -43.03 -1.97 40.76
C TRP A 16 -42.14 -2.69 39.77
N VAL A 17 -41.05 -2.07 39.29
CA VAL A 17 -40.06 -2.71 38.40
C VAL A 17 -39.27 -3.78 39.16
N ARG A 18 -38.83 -3.49 40.37
CA ARG A 18 -38.11 -4.44 41.23
C ARG A 18 -38.92 -5.68 41.59
N THR A 19 -40.18 -5.50 41.92
CA THR A 19 -41.08 -6.59 42.27
C THR A 19 -41.29 -7.52 41.08
N ARG A 20 -41.35 -6.96 39.86
CA ARG A 20 -41.63 -7.72 38.66
C ARG A 20 -40.40 -8.48 38.13
N LEU A 21 -39.21 -7.92 38.22
CA LEU A 21 -37.98 -8.63 37.92
C LEU A 21 -37.78 -9.87 38.80
N ARG A 22 -38.39 -9.86 40.00
CA ARG A 22 -38.37 -10.99 40.94
C ARG A 22 -39.43 -12.04 40.65
N THR A 23 -40.59 -11.67 40.09
CA THR A 23 -41.72 -12.60 39.87
C THR A 23 -41.61 -13.36 38.53
N ALA A 24 -40.91 -12.84 37.52
CA ALA A 24 -40.73 -13.50 36.24
C ALA A 24 -39.30 -13.27 35.68
N PRO A 25 -38.27 -13.74 36.37
CA PRO A 25 -36.88 -13.47 35.99
C PRO A 25 -36.51 -14.07 34.63
N GLY A 26 -37.04 -15.24 34.27
CA GLY A 26 -36.70 -15.90 33.01
C GLY A 26 -37.09 -15.10 31.75
N ALA A 27 -38.25 -14.44 31.76
CA ALA A 27 -38.70 -13.63 30.62
C ALA A 27 -37.88 -12.33 30.48
N ALA A 28 -37.50 -11.72 31.61
CA ALA A 28 -36.63 -10.53 31.59
C ALA A 28 -35.21 -10.85 31.12
N TRP A 29 -34.66 -11.98 31.55
CA TRP A 29 -33.38 -12.48 31.08
C TRP A 29 -33.38 -12.84 29.58
N ALA A 30 -34.42 -13.54 29.10
CA ALA A 30 -34.56 -13.87 27.69
C ALA A 30 -34.59 -12.60 26.81
N LEU A 31 -35.35 -11.58 27.23
CA LEU A 31 -35.38 -10.30 26.53
C LEU A 31 -34.03 -9.57 26.60
N ALA A 32 -33.37 -9.57 27.74
CA ALA A 32 -32.06 -8.94 27.91
C ALA A 32 -30.99 -9.60 27.01
N VAL A 33 -30.92 -10.94 27.01
CA VAL A 33 -30.00 -11.69 26.15
C VAL A 33 -30.29 -11.43 24.69
N LEU A 34 -31.54 -11.45 24.26
CA LEU A 34 -31.92 -11.20 22.88
C LEU A 34 -31.54 -9.77 22.44
N VAL A 35 -31.82 -8.75 23.25
CA VAL A 35 -31.43 -7.37 22.93
C VAL A 35 -29.92 -7.20 22.93
N ALA A 36 -29.22 -7.81 23.88
CA ALA A 36 -27.75 -7.76 23.91
C ALA A 36 -27.12 -8.43 22.67
N LEU A 37 -27.61 -9.61 22.28
CA LEU A 37 -27.13 -10.30 21.09
C LEU A 37 -27.43 -9.52 19.80
N THR A 38 -28.63 -8.97 19.67
CA THR A 38 -28.97 -8.16 18.47
C THR A 38 -28.17 -6.87 18.41
N ALA A 39 -27.95 -6.20 19.53
CA ALA A 39 -27.11 -4.99 19.61
C ALA A 39 -25.64 -5.32 19.32
N CYS A 40 -25.13 -6.43 19.85
CA CYS A 40 -23.78 -6.92 19.58
C CYS A 40 -23.59 -7.23 18.10
N LEU A 41 -24.49 -8.01 17.50
CA LEU A 41 -24.42 -8.35 16.08
C LEU A 41 -24.54 -7.11 15.17
N ALA A 42 -25.46 -6.21 15.48
CA ALA A 42 -25.64 -4.98 14.71
C ALA A 42 -24.41 -4.06 14.74
N ALA A 43 -23.64 -4.08 15.82
CA ALA A 43 -22.41 -3.28 15.94
C ALA A 43 -21.15 -4.05 15.49
N ALA A 44 -21.07 -5.35 15.70
CA ALA A 44 -19.92 -6.16 15.32
C ALA A 44 -19.85 -6.46 13.81
N PHE A 45 -21.03 -6.64 13.18
CA PHE A 45 -21.10 -7.04 11.77
C PHE A 45 -20.46 -6.02 10.80
N PRO A 46 -20.77 -4.70 10.85
CA PRO A 46 -20.09 -3.72 9.98
C PRO A 46 -18.57 -3.71 10.20
N ARG A 47 -18.12 -3.75 11.46
CA ARG A 47 -16.69 -3.77 11.78
C ARG A 47 -15.98 -5.02 11.27
N ALA A 48 -16.63 -6.18 11.35
CA ALA A 48 -16.09 -7.41 10.81
C ALA A 48 -15.94 -7.32 9.28
N LEU A 49 -16.90 -6.68 8.60
CA LEU A 49 -16.83 -6.44 7.16
C LEU A 49 -15.69 -5.49 6.80
N ASP A 50 -15.51 -4.41 7.54
CA ASP A 50 -14.41 -3.46 7.31
C ASP A 50 -13.06 -4.15 7.49
N ARG A 51 -12.87 -4.89 8.60
CA ARG A 51 -11.65 -5.68 8.82
C ARG A 51 -11.38 -6.72 7.72
N TYR A 52 -12.44 -7.37 7.26
CA TYR A 52 -12.33 -8.33 6.15
C TYR A 52 -11.97 -7.65 4.84
N ALA A 53 -12.54 -6.47 4.58
CA ALA A 53 -12.21 -5.68 3.39
C ALA A 53 -10.76 -5.15 3.46
N ASP A 54 -10.31 -4.66 4.63
CA ASP A 54 -8.93 -4.22 4.83
C ASP A 54 -7.94 -5.37 4.65
N ALA A 55 -8.21 -6.55 5.23
CA ALA A 55 -7.39 -7.74 5.03
C ALA A 55 -7.38 -8.23 3.57
N GLY A 56 -8.47 -8.01 2.83
CA GLY A 56 -8.57 -8.30 1.40
C GLY A 56 -7.70 -7.35 0.57
N LEU A 57 -7.73 -6.05 0.89
CA LEU A 57 -6.89 -5.04 0.24
C LEU A 57 -5.41 -5.29 0.52
N ASP A 58 -5.03 -5.51 1.77
CA ASP A 58 -3.66 -5.83 2.17
C ASP A 58 -3.11 -7.04 1.41
N ARG A 59 -3.92 -8.09 1.30
CA ARG A 59 -3.55 -9.28 0.51
C ARG A 59 -3.37 -8.97 -0.98
N ALA A 60 -4.25 -8.17 -1.56
CA ALA A 60 -4.15 -7.78 -2.97
C ALA A 60 -2.87 -6.98 -3.23
N LEU A 61 -2.55 -6.02 -2.34
CA LEU A 61 -1.33 -5.22 -2.41
C LEU A 61 -0.05 -6.06 -2.21
N THR A 62 -0.05 -6.96 -1.23
CA THR A 62 1.08 -7.87 -0.98
C THR A 62 1.33 -8.82 -2.16
N GLN A 63 0.26 -9.33 -2.79
CA GLN A 63 0.38 -10.19 -3.97
C GLN A 63 0.81 -9.44 -5.22
N ALA A 64 0.50 -8.15 -5.33
CA ALA A 64 0.84 -7.32 -6.48
C ALA A 64 2.34 -7.04 -6.61
N ARG A 65 3.14 -7.29 -5.58
CA ARG A 65 4.57 -6.99 -5.51
C ARG A 65 4.91 -5.48 -5.56
N PRO A 66 6.04 -5.06 -4.97
CA PRO A 66 6.41 -3.65 -4.86
C PRO A 66 6.65 -2.95 -6.20
N ASP A 67 7.04 -3.67 -7.25
CA ASP A 67 7.20 -3.11 -8.60
C ASP A 67 5.88 -2.56 -9.18
N ARG A 68 4.75 -3.17 -8.83
CA ARG A 68 3.42 -2.73 -9.26
C ARG A 68 2.75 -1.74 -8.31
N THR A 69 3.17 -1.71 -7.04
CA THR A 69 2.55 -0.84 -6.05
C THR A 69 3.30 0.47 -5.83
N SER A 70 4.52 0.60 -6.33
CA SER A 70 5.31 1.83 -6.22
C SER A 70 4.88 2.88 -7.25
N VAL A 71 4.93 4.15 -6.84
CA VAL A 71 4.78 5.29 -7.75
C VAL A 71 6.15 5.65 -8.30
N LEU A 72 6.33 5.48 -9.59
CA LEU A 72 7.59 5.76 -10.28
C LEU A 72 7.47 7.04 -11.11
N VAL A 73 8.27 8.03 -10.77
CA VAL A 73 8.46 9.25 -11.57
C VAL A 73 9.73 9.10 -12.39
N THR A 74 9.64 9.28 -13.69
CA THR A 74 10.79 9.26 -14.60
C THR A 74 10.90 10.56 -15.35
N ALA A 75 12.13 10.98 -15.61
CA ALA A 75 12.41 12.10 -16.50
C ALA A 75 13.52 11.69 -17.49
N PRO A 76 13.40 12.05 -18.78
CA PRO A 76 14.40 11.71 -19.77
C PRO A 76 15.76 12.34 -19.44
N GLN A 77 16.78 11.95 -20.17
CA GLN A 77 18.07 12.65 -20.09
C GLN A 77 17.89 14.17 -20.32
N PRO A 78 18.74 15.00 -19.72
CA PRO A 78 18.67 16.44 -19.88
C PRO A 78 18.75 16.86 -21.35
N ASP A 79 18.05 17.92 -21.71
CA ASP A 79 18.01 18.46 -23.06
C ASP A 79 19.42 18.68 -23.64
N LEU A 80 19.60 18.32 -24.90
CA LEU A 80 20.85 18.54 -25.63
C LEU A 80 21.17 20.00 -25.86
N ALA A 81 20.19 20.90 -25.77
CA ALA A 81 20.40 22.35 -25.81
C ALA A 81 21.18 22.87 -24.58
N LEU A 82 21.19 22.14 -23.47
CA LEU A 82 21.98 22.46 -22.29
C LEU A 82 23.47 22.16 -22.52
N SER A 83 24.36 22.91 -21.88
CA SER A 83 25.79 22.61 -21.92
C SER A 83 26.09 21.23 -21.33
N ALA A 84 27.18 20.60 -21.76
CA ALA A 84 27.62 19.31 -21.22
C ALA A 84 27.79 19.33 -19.69
N ARG A 85 28.20 20.49 -19.14
CA ARG A 85 28.33 20.68 -17.68
C ARG A 85 26.98 20.67 -16.98
N GLU A 86 26.01 21.42 -17.48
CA GLU A 86 24.65 21.46 -16.90
C GLU A 86 23.96 20.12 -16.99
N ARG A 87 24.12 19.41 -18.10
CA ARG A 87 23.61 18.04 -18.25
C ARG A 87 24.23 17.10 -17.21
N ALA A 88 25.55 17.12 -17.07
CA ALA A 88 26.24 16.31 -16.07
C ALA A 88 25.81 16.68 -14.64
N GLU A 89 25.67 17.98 -14.33
CA GLU A 89 25.24 18.45 -13.02
C GLU A 89 23.84 17.91 -12.65
N SER A 90 22.90 17.93 -13.60
CA SER A 90 21.54 17.46 -13.36
C SER A 90 21.42 15.96 -13.06
N MET A 91 22.47 15.17 -13.34
CA MET A 91 22.56 13.74 -13.08
C MET A 91 23.28 13.40 -11.76
N ARG A 92 23.73 14.41 -11.01
CA ARG A 92 24.41 14.22 -9.72
C ARG A 92 23.43 13.93 -8.58
N PRO A 93 23.89 13.27 -7.51
CA PRO A 93 23.02 12.87 -6.40
C PRO A 93 22.36 14.07 -5.69
N GLU A 94 23.05 15.24 -5.54
CA GLU A 94 22.50 16.39 -4.81
C GLU A 94 21.28 17.02 -5.53
N PRO A 95 21.33 17.35 -6.83
CA PRO A 95 20.14 17.83 -7.55
C PRO A 95 19.03 16.78 -7.61
N LEU A 96 19.37 15.48 -7.71
CA LEU A 96 18.37 14.41 -7.68
C LEU A 96 17.69 14.31 -6.33
N ALA A 97 18.43 14.41 -5.22
CA ALA A 97 17.90 14.43 -3.86
C ALA A 97 16.96 15.62 -3.62
N GLY A 98 17.32 16.80 -4.13
CA GLY A 98 16.45 17.98 -4.04
C GLY A 98 15.09 17.79 -4.76
N ARG A 99 15.11 17.15 -5.93
CA ARG A 99 13.88 16.78 -6.66
C ARG A 99 13.12 15.65 -5.99
N TYR A 100 13.82 14.69 -5.39
CA TYR A 100 13.22 13.61 -4.62
C TYR A 100 12.32 14.14 -3.49
N GLY A 101 12.79 15.15 -2.75
CA GLY A 101 11.96 15.79 -1.73
C GLY A 101 10.65 16.36 -2.28
N LYS A 102 10.66 16.90 -3.51
CA LYS A 102 9.46 17.42 -4.18
C LYS A 102 8.52 16.31 -4.64
N VAL A 103 9.07 15.22 -5.16
CA VAL A 103 8.26 14.02 -5.52
C VAL A 103 7.57 13.46 -4.29
N LEU A 104 8.31 13.26 -3.21
CA LEU A 104 7.72 12.76 -1.95
C LEU A 104 6.63 13.70 -1.44
N ALA A 105 6.85 15.02 -1.47
CA ALA A 105 5.84 15.99 -1.04
C ALA A 105 4.57 15.93 -1.91
N ALA A 106 4.71 15.77 -3.23
CA ALA A 106 3.57 15.63 -4.13
C ALA A 106 2.76 14.34 -3.86
N VAL A 107 3.43 13.23 -3.56
CA VAL A 107 2.76 11.96 -3.22
C VAL A 107 2.15 12.03 -1.81
N GLU A 108 2.89 12.53 -0.82
CA GLU A 108 2.40 12.71 0.57
C GLU A 108 1.26 13.74 0.67
N GLY A 109 1.12 14.63 -0.30
CA GLY A 109 -0.05 15.51 -0.45
C GLY A 109 -1.34 14.79 -0.83
N THR A 110 -1.26 13.50 -1.14
CA THR A 110 -2.39 12.62 -1.44
C THR A 110 -2.66 11.67 -0.26
N PRO A 111 -3.77 10.90 -0.27
CA PRO A 111 -4.03 9.87 0.74
C PRO A 111 -3.07 8.66 0.71
N LEU A 112 -2.02 8.67 -0.12
CA LEU A 112 -1.03 7.60 -0.20
C LEU A 112 0.09 7.82 0.82
N PRO A 113 0.15 7.07 1.92
CA PRO A 113 1.24 7.16 2.88
C PRO A 113 2.52 6.59 2.26
N VAL A 114 3.64 7.30 2.38
CA VAL A 114 4.92 6.92 1.79
C VAL A 114 5.84 6.28 2.82
N ASP A 115 6.47 5.18 2.45
CA ASP A 115 7.62 4.61 3.15
C ASP A 115 8.91 5.20 2.55
N ARG A 116 9.45 6.20 3.22
CA ARG A 116 10.68 6.87 2.77
C ARG A 116 11.91 5.95 2.84
N ALA A 117 11.90 4.96 3.73
CA ALA A 117 13.00 4.02 3.86
C ALA A 117 13.09 3.05 2.68
N GLN A 118 11.92 2.70 2.09
CA GLN A 118 11.85 1.82 0.91
C GLN A 118 11.80 2.59 -0.41
N SER A 119 11.76 3.91 -0.37
CA SER A 119 11.73 4.76 -1.55
C SER A 119 13.15 5.03 -2.05
N ALA A 120 13.31 5.26 -3.37
CA ALA A 120 14.61 5.37 -4.00
C ALA A 120 14.63 6.44 -5.09
N TYR A 121 15.81 6.91 -5.43
CA TYR A 121 16.03 7.78 -6.58
C TYR A 121 17.41 7.54 -7.19
N GLY A 122 17.57 7.95 -8.43
CA GLY A 122 18.85 7.79 -9.11
C GLY A 122 18.78 8.03 -10.61
N VAL A 123 19.79 7.50 -11.28
CA VAL A 123 19.88 7.47 -12.73
C VAL A 123 20.10 6.04 -13.18
N ARG A 124 19.46 5.65 -14.26
CA ARG A 124 19.65 4.31 -14.87
C ARG A 124 19.57 4.37 -16.38
N THR A 125 20.12 3.39 -17.05
CA THR A 125 19.86 3.18 -18.49
C THR A 125 18.44 2.62 -18.69
N THR A 126 17.80 2.93 -19.82
CA THR A 126 16.48 2.37 -20.16
C THR A 126 16.58 1.01 -20.80
N GLU A 127 17.76 0.68 -21.35
CA GLU A 127 18.03 -0.55 -22.06
C GLU A 127 19.25 -1.28 -21.47
N GLY A 128 19.26 -2.59 -21.62
CA GLY A 128 20.44 -3.40 -21.35
C GLY A 128 21.51 -3.10 -22.39
N LEU A 129 22.75 -2.92 -21.95
CA LEU A 129 23.89 -2.69 -22.82
C LEU A 129 24.66 -3.98 -23.03
N PRO A 130 24.95 -4.41 -24.28
CA PRO A 130 25.65 -5.65 -24.55
C PRO A 130 27.10 -5.58 -24.06
N VAL A 131 27.51 -6.59 -23.32
CA VAL A 131 28.86 -6.73 -22.78
C VAL A 131 29.51 -7.96 -23.42
N PRO A 132 30.45 -7.78 -24.37
CA PRO A 132 30.96 -8.87 -25.22
C PRO A 132 32.06 -9.70 -24.56
N GLU A 133 32.05 -9.83 -23.24
CA GLU A 133 33.06 -10.60 -22.51
C GLU A 133 32.92 -12.11 -22.76
N PRO A 134 33.95 -12.80 -23.32
CA PRO A 134 33.85 -14.22 -23.66
C PRO A 134 33.64 -15.16 -22.48
N TRP A 135 34.00 -14.73 -21.28
CA TRP A 135 33.84 -15.50 -20.05
C TRP A 135 32.45 -15.42 -19.43
N LEU A 136 31.59 -14.48 -19.86
CA LEU A 136 30.22 -14.43 -19.48
C LEU A 136 29.40 -15.57 -20.12
N PRO A 137 28.40 -16.15 -19.44
CA PRO A 137 27.52 -17.16 -20.02
C PRO A 137 26.73 -16.60 -21.21
N GLN A 138 26.83 -17.28 -22.36
CA GLN A 138 26.15 -16.93 -23.61
C GLN A 138 25.29 -18.11 -24.09
N PRO A 139 24.11 -18.34 -23.54
CA PRO A 139 23.31 -19.56 -23.76
C PRO A 139 22.95 -19.81 -25.24
N SER A 140 22.79 -18.75 -26.04
CA SER A 140 22.53 -18.85 -27.49
C SER A 140 23.57 -18.10 -28.31
N GLY A 141 24.80 -17.93 -27.80
CA GLY A 141 25.85 -17.17 -28.47
C GLY A 141 25.67 -15.65 -28.41
N LEU A 142 24.61 -15.16 -27.76
CA LEU A 142 24.36 -13.73 -27.57
C LEU A 142 25.09 -13.21 -26.34
N PRO A 143 25.70 -12.00 -26.42
CA PRO A 143 26.33 -11.38 -25.26
C PRO A 143 25.32 -11.12 -24.14
N ALA A 144 25.79 -11.17 -22.90
CA ALA A 144 25.00 -10.74 -21.78
C ALA A 144 24.79 -9.21 -21.82
N GLU A 145 23.64 -8.75 -21.44
CA GLU A 145 23.30 -7.33 -21.37
C GLU A 145 23.19 -6.86 -19.91
N PHE A 146 23.57 -5.61 -19.69
CA PHE A 146 23.52 -5.02 -18.35
C PHE A 146 22.87 -3.65 -18.34
N TYR A 147 21.93 -3.47 -17.44
CA TYR A 147 21.52 -2.15 -16.99
C TYR A 147 22.61 -1.54 -16.12
N LEU A 148 22.81 -0.24 -16.25
CA LEU A 148 23.62 0.53 -15.33
C LEU A 148 22.69 1.36 -14.45
N ALA A 149 22.88 1.26 -13.15
CA ALA A 149 22.04 1.98 -12.17
C ALA A 149 22.92 2.66 -11.12
N ALA A 150 22.85 3.98 -11.07
CA ALA A 150 23.42 4.81 -10.01
C ALA A 150 22.30 5.22 -9.06
N GLN A 151 21.97 4.33 -8.11
CA GLN A 151 20.87 4.46 -7.15
C GLN A 151 21.39 4.91 -5.78
N ALA A 152 20.73 5.90 -5.18
CA ALA A 152 21.07 6.36 -3.84
C ALA A 152 20.69 5.32 -2.77
N GLY A 153 21.41 5.32 -1.63
CA GLY A 153 21.08 4.46 -0.49
C GLY A 153 21.56 3.01 -0.61
N LEU A 154 22.38 2.64 -1.61
CA LEU A 154 22.84 1.27 -1.83
C LEU A 154 23.47 0.64 -0.57
N GLY A 155 24.23 1.40 0.22
CA GLY A 155 24.87 0.93 1.44
C GLY A 155 23.89 0.60 2.57
N ASP A 156 22.75 1.28 2.59
CA ASP A 156 21.72 1.08 3.62
C ASP A 156 20.85 -0.14 3.33
N HIS A 157 20.70 -0.48 2.03
CA HIS A 157 19.82 -1.56 1.55
C HIS A 157 20.56 -2.86 1.19
N ALA A 158 21.89 -2.88 1.27
CA ALA A 158 22.68 -4.06 0.95
C ALA A 158 23.76 -4.34 2.00
N GLU A 159 24.08 -5.61 2.16
CA GLU A 159 25.24 -6.09 2.90
C GLU A 159 26.38 -6.42 1.94
N ILE A 160 27.60 -6.12 2.34
CA ILE A 160 28.77 -6.43 1.54
C ILE A 160 29.14 -7.90 1.79
N GLY A 161 28.88 -8.77 0.82
CA GLY A 161 29.28 -10.17 0.87
C GLY A 161 30.78 -10.36 0.58
N SER A 162 31.33 -9.59 -0.38
CA SER A 162 32.77 -9.54 -0.65
C SER A 162 33.16 -8.24 -1.36
N GLY A 163 34.39 -7.80 -1.17
CA GLY A 163 34.90 -6.55 -1.72
C GLY A 163 34.41 -5.31 -0.98
N ARG A 164 34.01 -4.28 -1.69
CA ARG A 164 33.52 -3.00 -1.13
C ARG A 164 32.46 -2.37 -2.03
N LEU A 165 31.74 -1.39 -1.51
CA LEU A 165 30.84 -0.57 -2.31
C LEU A 165 31.60 0.20 -3.41
N PRO A 166 30.99 0.41 -4.58
CA PRO A 166 31.56 1.21 -5.64
C PRO A 166 31.73 2.66 -5.22
N ARG A 167 32.75 3.31 -5.75
CA ARG A 167 33.05 4.72 -5.51
C ARG A 167 33.32 5.42 -6.83
N ALA A 168 33.04 6.70 -6.89
CA ALA A 168 33.55 7.56 -7.95
C ALA A 168 35.04 7.83 -7.67
N THR A 169 35.91 7.39 -8.56
CA THR A 169 37.37 7.52 -8.42
C THR A 169 37.92 8.45 -9.50
N GLY A 170 38.98 9.18 -9.20
CA GLY A 170 39.75 9.94 -10.20
C GLY A 170 39.23 11.32 -10.55
N GLY A 171 38.42 11.96 -9.70
CA GLY A 171 37.95 13.32 -9.92
C GLY A 171 36.45 13.42 -10.30
N PRO A 172 35.99 14.58 -10.78
CA PRO A 172 34.59 14.77 -11.15
C PRO A 172 34.16 13.84 -12.28
N VAL A 173 33.11 13.06 -12.04
CA VAL A 173 32.53 12.18 -13.06
C VAL A 173 31.77 13.01 -14.09
N THR A 174 31.99 12.70 -15.37
CA THR A 174 31.36 13.33 -16.53
C THR A 174 31.02 12.27 -17.58
N ALA A 175 30.31 12.65 -18.63
CA ALA A 175 30.07 11.77 -19.79
C ALA A 175 31.38 11.23 -20.43
N ALA A 176 32.49 11.90 -20.22
CA ALA A 176 33.81 11.49 -20.75
C ALA A 176 34.57 10.51 -19.83
N THR A 177 34.05 10.18 -18.66
CA THR A 177 34.71 9.26 -17.72
C THR A 177 34.87 7.87 -18.37
N GLY A 178 36.11 7.38 -18.43
CA GLY A 178 36.46 6.12 -19.17
C GLY A 178 36.44 4.87 -18.29
N ALA A 179 36.43 5.01 -16.97
CA ALA A 179 36.48 3.89 -16.05
C ALA A 179 35.52 4.15 -14.88
N LEU A 180 34.73 3.14 -14.51
CA LEU A 180 33.75 3.17 -13.43
C LEU A 180 33.95 1.97 -12.49
N GLU A 181 33.51 2.10 -11.27
CA GLU A 181 33.36 1.00 -10.34
C GLU A 181 31.90 0.60 -10.25
N ALA A 182 31.65 -0.71 -10.13
CA ALA A 182 30.32 -1.25 -9.91
C ALA A 182 30.32 -2.33 -8.84
N ALA A 183 29.18 -2.58 -8.27
CA ALA A 183 28.88 -3.77 -7.52
C ALA A 183 27.82 -4.59 -8.28
N VAL A 184 27.71 -5.87 -7.95
CA VAL A 184 26.67 -6.77 -8.42
C VAL A 184 26.06 -7.51 -7.23
N THR A 185 24.84 -7.99 -7.34
CA THR A 185 24.27 -8.85 -6.30
C THR A 185 24.89 -10.24 -6.34
N ALA A 186 24.78 -10.96 -5.21
CA ALA A 186 25.27 -12.32 -5.11
C ALA A 186 24.60 -13.29 -6.12
N GLU A 187 23.33 -13.05 -6.46
CA GLU A 187 22.61 -13.82 -7.48
C GLU A 187 23.17 -13.54 -8.87
N THR A 188 23.38 -12.26 -9.19
CA THR A 188 24.01 -11.84 -10.47
C THR A 188 25.45 -12.37 -10.59
N ALA A 189 26.24 -12.26 -9.52
CA ALA A 189 27.60 -12.76 -9.47
C ALA A 189 27.67 -14.28 -9.75
N ARG A 190 26.77 -15.04 -9.14
CA ARG A 190 26.69 -16.50 -9.30
C ARG A 190 26.23 -16.89 -10.73
N ALA A 191 25.13 -16.30 -11.19
CA ALA A 191 24.56 -16.65 -12.50
C ALA A 191 25.47 -16.28 -13.67
N LEU A 192 26.13 -15.13 -13.59
CA LEU A 192 26.97 -14.58 -14.65
C LEU A 192 28.48 -14.83 -14.42
N ARG A 193 28.86 -15.59 -13.38
CA ARG A 193 30.25 -15.92 -13.02
C ARG A 193 31.13 -14.70 -12.77
N ILE A 194 30.54 -13.60 -12.33
CA ILE A 194 31.23 -12.34 -12.01
C ILE A 194 31.87 -12.45 -10.63
N LYS A 195 33.09 -11.92 -10.49
CA LYS A 195 33.84 -11.88 -9.23
C LYS A 195 34.32 -10.46 -8.95
N VAL A 196 34.67 -10.17 -7.69
CA VAL A 196 35.39 -8.94 -7.36
C VAL A 196 36.68 -8.89 -8.18
N GLY A 197 36.91 -7.76 -8.85
CA GLY A 197 38.01 -7.57 -9.78
C GLY A 197 37.69 -7.85 -11.25
N SER A 198 36.54 -8.47 -11.55
CA SER A 198 36.07 -8.62 -12.96
C SER A 198 35.95 -7.27 -13.63
N VAL A 199 36.35 -7.24 -14.91
CA VAL A 199 36.31 -6.05 -15.75
C VAL A 199 35.34 -6.30 -16.90
N LEU A 200 34.46 -5.37 -17.14
CA LEU A 200 33.42 -5.41 -18.15
C LEU A 200 33.56 -4.20 -19.07
N HIS A 201 33.43 -4.39 -20.37
CA HIS A 201 33.50 -3.32 -21.37
C HIS A 201 32.09 -2.97 -21.84
N VAL A 202 31.64 -1.78 -21.50
CA VAL A 202 30.32 -1.30 -21.83
C VAL A 202 30.38 -0.32 -22.98
N PRO A 203 29.52 -0.45 -24.01
CA PRO A 203 29.57 0.39 -25.20
C PRO A 203 29.26 1.87 -24.86
N GLY A 204 30.08 2.75 -25.40
CA GLY A 204 29.88 4.21 -25.30
C GLY A 204 29.29 4.79 -26.60
N VAL A 205 28.69 5.99 -26.51
CA VAL A 205 28.23 6.76 -27.67
C VAL A 205 29.42 7.44 -28.32
N GLU A 206 29.64 7.16 -29.62
CA GLU A 206 30.71 7.78 -30.43
C GLU A 206 32.10 7.76 -29.77
N ARG A 207 32.38 6.73 -28.97
CA ARG A 207 33.64 6.58 -28.23
C ARG A 207 33.96 5.11 -27.97
N ALA A 208 35.21 4.85 -27.60
CA ALA A 208 35.62 3.53 -27.15
C ALA A 208 34.77 3.06 -25.93
N PRO A 209 34.54 1.75 -25.81
CA PRO A 209 33.89 1.19 -24.65
C PRO A 209 34.57 1.66 -23.34
N PHE A 210 33.79 1.99 -22.33
CA PHE A 210 34.35 2.30 -21.03
C PHE A 210 34.42 1.06 -20.16
N THR A 211 35.37 1.08 -19.25
CA THR A 211 35.70 -0.04 -18.40
C THR A 211 34.89 0.05 -17.10
N VAL A 212 34.12 -0.99 -16.76
CA VAL A 212 33.47 -1.13 -15.48
C VAL A 212 34.16 -2.22 -14.67
N ARG A 213 34.76 -1.86 -13.54
CA ARG A 213 35.40 -2.81 -12.63
C ARG A 213 34.44 -3.16 -11.50
N VAL A 214 34.21 -4.44 -11.31
CA VAL A 214 33.39 -4.93 -10.18
C VAL A 214 34.23 -4.89 -8.90
N THR A 215 33.81 -4.06 -7.93
CA THR A 215 34.49 -3.86 -6.66
C THR A 215 33.81 -4.56 -5.49
N GLY A 216 32.57 -4.96 -5.65
CA GLY A 216 31.83 -5.64 -4.60
C GLY A 216 30.75 -6.58 -5.09
N VAL A 217 30.49 -7.59 -4.26
CA VAL A 217 29.34 -8.49 -4.39
C VAL A 217 28.45 -8.24 -3.17
N LEU A 218 27.20 -7.89 -3.40
CA LEU A 218 26.25 -7.42 -2.39
C LEU A 218 25.12 -8.43 -2.20
N ALA A 219 24.61 -8.50 -0.95
CA ALA A 219 23.40 -9.21 -0.62
C ALA A 219 22.32 -8.18 -0.24
N PRO A 220 21.15 -8.14 -0.91
CA PRO A 220 20.03 -7.30 -0.51
C PRO A 220 19.59 -7.61 0.93
N ARG A 221 19.39 -6.57 1.77
CA ARG A 221 18.89 -6.75 3.15
C ARG A 221 17.42 -7.14 3.16
N ASP A 222 16.64 -6.50 2.31
CA ASP A 222 15.23 -6.80 2.09
C ASP A 222 15.01 -7.02 0.58
N PRO A 223 15.21 -8.25 0.10
CA PRO A 223 15.19 -8.54 -1.33
C PRO A 223 13.80 -8.35 -1.98
N ASP A 224 12.74 -8.41 -1.22
CA ASP A 224 11.36 -8.24 -1.68
C ASP A 224 10.82 -6.81 -1.40
N GLY A 225 11.64 -5.96 -0.80
CA GLY A 225 11.32 -4.55 -0.55
C GLY A 225 11.26 -3.69 -1.81
N ALA A 226 10.56 -2.58 -1.71
CA ALA A 226 10.33 -1.68 -2.84
C ALA A 226 11.62 -1.03 -3.36
N TYR A 227 12.63 -0.83 -2.53
CA TYR A 227 13.93 -0.30 -2.96
C TYR A 227 14.55 -1.08 -4.13
N TRP A 228 14.41 -2.40 -4.13
CA TRP A 228 14.96 -3.29 -5.17
C TRP A 228 14.00 -3.50 -6.36
N SER A 229 12.79 -2.95 -6.28
CA SER A 229 11.75 -3.14 -7.29
C SER A 229 11.77 -2.12 -8.42
N THR A 230 12.62 -1.07 -8.34
CA THR A 230 12.77 -0.07 -9.41
C THR A 230 13.06 -0.70 -10.77
N GLN A 231 13.82 -1.79 -10.75
CA GLN A 231 13.99 -2.76 -11.84
C GLN A 231 14.26 -4.14 -11.24
N PRO A 232 13.51 -5.19 -11.56
CA PRO A 232 13.71 -6.53 -11.00
C PRO A 232 15.12 -7.10 -11.22
N VAL A 233 15.78 -6.70 -12.30
CA VAL A 233 17.15 -7.13 -12.63
C VAL A 233 18.23 -6.54 -11.73
N LEU A 234 17.93 -5.48 -10.96
CA LEU A 234 18.87 -4.97 -9.95
C LEU A 234 19.17 -6.00 -8.88
N ARG A 235 18.18 -6.80 -8.52
CA ARG A 235 18.29 -7.84 -7.50
C ARG A 235 18.87 -9.15 -8.05
N LYS A 236 18.33 -9.63 -9.16
CA LYS A 236 18.74 -10.90 -9.79
C LYS A 236 18.72 -10.80 -11.31
N PRO A 237 19.63 -11.47 -12.01
CA PRO A 237 19.62 -11.49 -13.46
C PRO A 237 18.42 -12.30 -13.97
N SER A 238 17.99 -11.98 -15.16
CA SER A 238 16.93 -12.68 -15.88
C SER A 238 17.44 -13.27 -17.17
N LEU A 239 17.00 -14.48 -17.50
CA LEU A 239 17.25 -15.06 -18.82
C LEU A 239 16.14 -14.57 -19.76
N MET A 240 16.50 -13.66 -20.65
CA MET A 240 15.58 -13.03 -21.58
C MET A 240 15.51 -13.84 -22.87
N ARG A 241 14.32 -13.86 -23.46
CA ARG A 241 14.07 -14.48 -24.76
C ARG A 241 14.05 -13.38 -25.82
N VAL A 242 14.77 -13.56 -26.90
CA VAL A 242 14.70 -12.68 -28.08
C VAL A 242 13.38 -12.94 -28.81
N PRO A 243 12.55 -11.92 -29.05
CA PRO A 243 11.37 -12.07 -29.89
C PRO A 243 11.77 -12.53 -31.30
N GLY A 244 11.11 -13.58 -31.79
CA GLY A 244 11.35 -14.13 -33.11
C GLY A 244 10.04 -14.57 -33.78
N PRO A 245 10.08 -14.86 -35.09
CA PRO A 245 8.92 -15.34 -35.79
C PRO A 245 8.42 -16.68 -35.22
N PRO A 246 7.12 -16.98 -35.36
CA PRO A 246 6.56 -18.26 -34.88
C PRO A 246 7.31 -19.45 -35.51
N GLY A 247 7.76 -20.39 -34.67
CA GLY A 247 8.46 -21.60 -35.09
C GLY A 247 10.00 -21.48 -35.23
N ALA A 248 10.57 -20.29 -34.99
CA ALA A 248 12.03 -20.15 -34.89
C ALA A 248 12.55 -20.65 -33.53
N ASP A 249 13.77 -21.16 -33.51
CA ASP A 249 14.48 -21.49 -32.28
C ASP A 249 14.62 -20.26 -31.41
N HIS A 250 14.26 -20.39 -30.14
CA HIS A 250 14.29 -19.28 -29.22
C HIS A 250 15.70 -19.00 -28.74
N GLN A 251 16.20 -17.85 -29.15
CA GLN A 251 17.50 -17.37 -28.65
C GLN A 251 17.29 -16.72 -27.26
N HIS A 252 18.27 -16.92 -26.40
CA HIS A 252 18.23 -16.37 -25.03
C HIS A 252 19.55 -15.63 -24.74
N TYR A 253 19.44 -14.59 -23.95
CA TYR A 253 20.57 -13.86 -23.41
C TYR A 253 20.34 -13.53 -21.93
N TRP A 254 21.42 -13.34 -21.21
CA TRP A 254 21.34 -12.90 -19.82
C TRP A 254 21.19 -11.39 -19.74
N LEU A 255 20.25 -10.93 -18.94
CA LEU A 255 20.05 -9.53 -18.57
C LEU A 255 20.35 -9.38 -17.09
N GLY A 256 21.34 -8.54 -16.76
CA GLY A 256 21.75 -8.24 -15.40
C GLY A 256 21.81 -6.75 -15.12
N ALA A 257 22.32 -6.37 -13.95
CA ALA A 257 22.53 -4.98 -13.58
C ALA A 257 23.91 -4.76 -12.94
N LEU A 258 24.51 -3.62 -13.26
CA LEU A 258 25.71 -3.08 -12.62
C LEU A 258 25.30 -1.90 -11.73
N LEU A 259 25.49 -2.06 -10.43
CA LEU A 259 25.15 -1.07 -9.40
C LEU A 259 26.33 -0.12 -9.23
N LEU A 260 26.15 1.11 -9.64
CA LEU A 260 27.20 2.14 -9.61
C LEU A 260 27.09 2.99 -8.33
N ALA A 261 28.15 3.73 -8.01
CA ALA A 261 28.06 4.80 -7.02
C ALA A 261 27.08 5.87 -7.51
N PRO A 262 26.29 6.52 -6.61
CA PRO A 262 25.37 7.60 -7.00
C PRO A 262 26.05 8.72 -7.79
N GLU A 263 27.29 9.06 -7.46
CA GLU A 263 28.11 10.09 -8.13
C GLU A 263 28.50 9.71 -9.57
N ALA A 264 28.33 8.42 -9.95
CA ALA A 264 28.60 7.96 -11.30
C ALA A 264 27.47 8.28 -12.30
N GLY A 265 26.34 8.82 -11.84
CA GLY A 265 25.21 9.20 -12.70
C GLY A 265 25.58 9.96 -13.97
N PRO A 266 26.42 11.02 -13.92
CA PRO A 266 26.84 11.75 -15.11
C PRO A 266 27.56 10.92 -16.19
N ALA A 267 28.23 9.83 -15.82
CA ALA A 267 28.91 8.96 -16.80
C ALA A 267 27.91 8.22 -17.72
N LEU A 268 26.68 8.00 -17.27
CA LEU A 268 25.65 7.34 -18.07
C LEU A 268 25.29 8.13 -19.33
N LEU A 269 25.50 9.45 -19.35
CA LEU A 269 25.34 10.29 -20.54
C LEU A 269 26.33 9.91 -21.69
N GLY A 270 27.42 9.23 -21.36
CA GLY A 270 28.40 8.75 -22.34
C GLY A 270 28.16 7.29 -22.77
N THR A 271 27.13 6.63 -22.28
CA THR A 271 26.80 5.23 -22.64
C THR A 271 25.89 5.17 -23.85
N ALA A 272 25.91 4.04 -24.56
CA ALA A 272 25.00 3.80 -25.69
C ALA A 272 23.53 3.62 -25.23
N GLY A 273 23.29 3.38 -23.94
CA GLY A 273 21.95 3.33 -23.39
C GLY A 273 21.40 4.72 -23.09
N THR A 274 20.13 4.95 -23.33
CA THR A 274 19.47 6.22 -23.01
C THR A 274 19.29 6.34 -21.50
N PRO A 275 20.02 7.24 -20.79
CA PRO A 275 19.85 7.34 -19.35
C PRO A 275 18.59 8.11 -18.98
N VAL A 276 17.89 7.63 -17.94
CA VAL A 276 16.73 8.32 -17.34
C VAL A 276 17.00 8.60 -15.88
N ARG A 277 16.54 9.73 -15.42
CA ARG A 277 16.45 10.06 -13.99
C ARG A 277 15.17 9.50 -13.46
N TYR A 278 15.17 8.94 -12.27
CA TYR A 278 13.97 8.37 -11.67
C TYR A 278 13.89 8.67 -10.18
N TRP A 279 12.66 8.72 -9.70
CA TRP A 279 12.29 8.86 -8.29
C TRP A 279 11.13 7.92 -8.02
N GLN A 280 11.33 7.02 -7.10
CA GLN A 280 10.33 6.04 -6.68
C GLN A 280 9.83 6.42 -5.30
N ALA A 281 8.53 6.54 -5.14
CA ALA A 281 7.85 6.60 -3.86
C ALA A 281 7.18 5.25 -3.60
N ALA A 282 7.61 4.56 -2.54
CA ALA A 282 7.02 3.31 -2.10
C ALA A 282 5.85 3.61 -1.16
N PRO A 283 4.62 3.19 -1.45
CA PRO A 283 3.52 3.37 -0.49
C PRO A 283 3.67 2.40 0.67
N ARG A 284 3.23 2.86 1.84
CA ARG A 284 3.12 2.04 3.04
C ARG A 284 1.78 1.30 2.99
N THR A 285 1.82 0.08 2.47
CA THR A 285 0.62 -0.72 2.19
C THR A 285 -0.16 -1.10 3.43
N ASP A 286 0.50 -1.27 4.58
CA ASP A 286 -0.09 -1.57 5.88
C ASP A 286 -0.98 -0.44 6.45
N ALA A 287 -0.84 0.77 5.92
CA ALA A 287 -1.60 1.95 6.31
C ALA A 287 -2.76 2.29 5.33
N LEU A 288 -3.00 1.45 4.33
CA LEU A 288 -4.10 1.64 3.36
C LEU A 288 -5.35 0.89 3.82
N HIS A 289 -6.50 1.58 3.77
CA HIS A 289 -7.77 1.03 4.20
C HIS A 289 -8.77 0.93 3.05
N ALA A 290 -9.56 -0.13 3.04
CA ALA A 290 -10.55 -0.39 2.00
C ALA A 290 -11.68 0.65 1.95
N HIS A 291 -11.94 1.38 3.03
CA HIS A 291 -12.92 2.47 3.03
C HIS A 291 -12.43 3.71 2.27
N ASP A 292 -11.11 3.89 2.11
CA ASP A 292 -10.51 5.01 1.37
C ASP A 292 -10.29 4.69 -0.12
N LEU A 293 -10.70 3.51 -0.59
CA LEU A 293 -10.41 3.03 -1.95
C LEU A 293 -10.73 4.06 -3.05
N SER A 294 -11.86 4.74 -2.94
CA SER A 294 -12.25 5.74 -3.95
C SER A 294 -11.35 6.99 -3.92
N ALA A 295 -10.91 7.40 -2.74
CA ALA A 295 -9.98 8.50 -2.57
C ALA A 295 -8.57 8.11 -3.08
N LEU A 296 -8.13 6.89 -2.79
CA LEU A 296 -6.87 6.33 -3.26
C LEU A 296 -6.84 6.20 -4.79
N THR A 297 -7.89 5.67 -5.41
CA THR A 297 -8.00 5.58 -6.87
C THR A 297 -8.00 6.97 -7.52
N SER A 298 -8.71 7.93 -6.95
CA SER A 298 -8.71 9.31 -7.44
C SER A 298 -7.34 9.97 -7.29
N ALA A 299 -6.61 9.68 -6.22
CA ALA A 299 -5.27 10.19 -5.99
C ALA A 299 -4.26 9.65 -7.01
N VAL A 300 -4.30 8.34 -7.27
CA VAL A 300 -3.46 7.70 -8.30
C VAL A 300 -3.73 8.30 -9.67
N ALA A 301 -4.99 8.38 -10.11
CA ALA A 301 -5.35 9.01 -11.37
C ALA A 301 -4.92 10.49 -11.44
N GLY A 302 -4.98 11.22 -10.31
CA GLY A 302 -4.50 12.59 -10.20
C GLY A 302 -3.00 12.73 -10.34
N LEU A 303 -2.22 11.74 -9.87
CA LEU A 303 -0.77 11.68 -10.03
C LEU A 303 -0.34 11.35 -11.47
N GLU A 304 -1.05 10.45 -12.15
CA GLU A 304 -0.69 10.01 -13.50
C GLU A 304 -1.13 10.98 -14.60
N SER A 305 -2.27 11.62 -14.48
CA SER A 305 -2.83 12.45 -15.55
C SER A 305 -3.48 13.76 -15.10
N GLY A 306 -3.43 14.07 -13.79
CA GLY A 306 -4.16 15.17 -13.19
C GLY A 306 -3.32 16.31 -12.61
N PRO A 307 -3.81 16.94 -11.54
CA PRO A 307 -3.11 18.01 -10.84
C PRO A 307 -1.75 17.59 -10.28
N GLY A 308 -1.65 16.36 -9.75
CA GLY A 308 -0.41 15.80 -9.20
C GLY A 308 0.69 15.69 -10.25
N LEU A 309 0.39 15.23 -11.46
CA LEU A 309 1.36 15.22 -12.56
C LEU A 309 1.88 16.62 -12.87
N ARG A 310 0.99 17.62 -12.88
CA ARG A 310 1.40 19.02 -13.13
C ARG A 310 2.32 19.54 -12.04
N GLU A 311 2.08 19.19 -10.79
CA GLU A 311 2.93 19.54 -9.66
C GLU A 311 4.30 18.85 -9.78
N VAL A 312 4.35 17.57 -10.10
CA VAL A 312 5.60 16.84 -10.35
C VAL A 312 6.36 17.47 -11.51
N ARG A 313 5.72 17.79 -12.63
CA ARG A 313 6.37 18.45 -13.78
C ARG A 313 6.93 19.82 -13.44
N ALA A 314 6.20 20.59 -12.67
CA ALA A 314 6.66 21.92 -12.22
C ALA A 314 7.85 21.83 -11.23
N GLY A 315 7.86 20.80 -10.39
CA GLY A 315 8.86 20.63 -9.34
C GLY A 315 10.12 19.86 -9.74
N VAL A 316 10.02 18.96 -10.69
CA VAL A 316 11.07 17.99 -11.05
C VAL A 316 11.61 18.25 -12.45
N ASP A 317 10.78 18.07 -13.46
CA ASP A 317 11.13 18.24 -14.87
C ASP A 317 9.86 18.39 -15.70
N PRO A 318 9.77 19.36 -16.66
CA PRO A 318 8.58 19.49 -17.51
C PRO A 318 8.23 18.26 -18.33
N ALA A 319 9.22 17.42 -18.65
CA ALA A 319 9.06 16.15 -19.37
C ALA A 319 8.92 14.93 -18.44
N ALA A 320 8.75 15.17 -17.13
CA ALA A 320 8.55 14.07 -16.18
C ALA A 320 7.23 13.36 -16.45
N ASP A 321 7.26 12.04 -16.27
CA ASP A 321 6.11 11.16 -16.33
C ASP A 321 5.98 10.37 -15.03
N VAL A 322 4.72 10.03 -14.69
CA VAL A 322 4.40 9.28 -13.47
C VAL A 322 3.70 8.00 -13.90
N SER A 323 4.16 6.88 -13.42
CA SER A 323 3.57 5.56 -13.68
C SER A 323 3.44 4.74 -12.40
N THR A 324 2.37 3.99 -12.30
CA THR A 324 2.12 3.00 -11.25
C THR A 324 1.06 2.01 -11.73
N ASP A 325 1.04 0.80 -11.20
CA ASP A 325 -0.04 -0.17 -11.45
C ASP A 325 -1.02 -0.26 -10.26
N LEU A 326 -0.97 0.72 -9.33
CA LEU A 326 -1.89 0.78 -8.20
C LEU A 326 -3.34 0.90 -8.61
N ASP A 327 -3.62 1.61 -9.71
CA ASP A 327 -4.95 1.77 -10.28
C ASP A 327 -5.54 0.40 -10.67
N GLU A 328 -4.75 -0.46 -11.33
CA GLU A 328 -5.15 -1.82 -11.71
C GLU A 328 -5.38 -2.71 -10.48
N VAL A 329 -4.50 -2.60 -9.47
CA VAL A 329 -4.66 -3.33 -8.19
C VAL A 329 -5.93 -2.89 -7.47
N PHE A 330 -6.19 -1.59 -7.39
CA PHE A 330 -7.40 -1.06 -6.76
C PHE A 330 -8.66 -1.41 -7.55
N ALA A 331 -8.60 -1.38 -8.89
CA ALA A 331 -9.73 -1.77 -9.74
C ALA A 331 -10.09 -3.25 -9.55
N SER A 332 -9.09 -4.14 -9.60
CA SER A 332 -9.31 -5.57 -9.41
C SER A 332 -9.89 -5.91 -8.04
N PHE A 333 -9.39 -5.25 -6.99
CA PHE A 333 -9.96 -5.38 -5.64
C PHE A 333 -11.39 -4.83 -5.56
N GLY A 334 -11.65 -3.68 -6.20
CA GLY A 334 -12.98 -3.07 -6.28
C GLY A 334 -14.01 -3.97 -6.97
N GLU A 335 -13.64 -4.65 -8.04
CA GLU A 335 -14.48 -5.62 -8.74
C GLU A 335 -14.84 -6.81 -7.85
N LEU A 336 -13.85 -7.40 -7.16
CA LEU A 336 -14.08 -8.47 -6.20
C LEU A 336 -15.03 -8.04 -5.08
N ARG A 337 -14.83 -6.86 -4.53
CA ARG A 337 -15.69 -6.30 -3.47
C ARG A 337 -17.11 -6.03 -3.96
N SER A 338 -17.26 -5.50 -5.17
CA SER A 338 -18.58 -5.23 -5.75
C SER A 338 -19.38 -6.50 -6.03
N GLY A 339 -18.72 -7.58 -6.41
CA GLY A 339 -19.36 -8.89 -6.62
C GLY A 339 -19.88 -9.54 -5.32
N ILE A 340 -19.20 -9.31 -4.18
CA ILE A 340 -19.57 -9.88 -2.88
C ILE A 340 -20.58 -8.98 -2.14
N GLY A 341 -20.55 -7.68 -2.39
CA GLY A 341 -21.39 -6.69 -1.69
C GLY A 341 -22.88 -7.02 -1.64
N PRO A 342 -23.53 -7.36 -2.76
CA PRO A 342 -24.96 -7.73 -2.77
C PRO A 342 -25.29 -8.95 -1.92
N LEU A 343 -24.43 -9.97 -1.90
CA LEU A 343 -24.62 -11.18 -1.08
C LEU A 343 -24.58 -10.86 0.41
N VAL A 344 -23.62 -10.04 0.80
CA VAL A 344 -23.47 -9.56 2.18
C VAL A 344 -24.66 -8.69 2.59
N ALA A 345 -25.15 -7.81 1.70
CA ALA A 345 -26.32 -6.98 1.97
C ALA A 345 -27.58 -7.83 2.18
N VAL A 346 -27.81 -8.83 1.34
CA VAL A 346 -28.94 -9.77 1.50
C VAL A 346 -28.84 -10.54 2.81
N ALA A 347 -27.66 -11.02 3.17
CA ALA A 347 -27.44 -11.72 4.44
C ALA A 347 -27.68 -10.78 5.65
N ALA A 348 -27.24 -9.54 5.60
CA ALA A 348 -27.45 -8.55 6.65
C ALA A 348 -28.94 -8.21 6.83
N VAL A 349 -29.65 -7.94 5.73
CA VAL A 349 -31.09 -7.67 5.74
C VAL A 349 -31.86 -8.89 6.25
N GLY A 350 -31.49 -10.10 5.81
CA GLY A 350 -32.09 -11.34 6.29
C GLY A 350 -31.93 -11.55 7.79
N ALA A 351 -30.70 -11.38 8.30
CA ALA A 351 -30.42 -11.48 9.73
C ALA A 351 -31.18 -10.40 10.55
N GLY A 352 -31.21 -9.17 10.05
CA GLY A 352 -31.96 -8.06 10.67
C GLY A 352 -33.47 -8.34 10.71
N THR A 353 -34.03 -8.89 9.63
CA THR A 353 -35.45 -9.27 9.55
C THR A 353 -35.79 -10.36 10.55
N VAL A 354 -34.97 -11.41 10.62
CA VAL A 354 -35.17 -12.52 11.59
C VAL A 354 -35.09 -11.98 13.03
N ALA A 355 -34.10 -11.14 13.34
CA ALA A 355 -33.97 -10.52 14.64
C ALA A 355 -35.21 -9.66 15.00
N GLY A 356 -35.70 -8.87 14.04
CA GLY A 356 -36.91 -8.06 14.18
C GLY A 356 -38.16 -8.92 14.45
N VAL A 357 -38.37 -10.00 13.69
CA VAL A 357 -39.48 -10.92 13.89
C VAL A 357 -39.43 -11.60 15.26
N VAL A 358 -38.25 -12.07 15.68
CA VAL A 358 -38.07 -12.72 16.98
C VAL A 358 -38.35 -11.72 18.13
N LEU A 359 -37.90 -10.46 18.01
CA LEU A 359 -38.23 -9.41 18.99
C LEU A 359 -39.72 -9.11 19.05
N LEU A 360 -40.40 -9.02 17.89
CA LEU A 360 -41.86 -8.78 17.83
C LEU A 360 -42.65 -9.97 18.41
N MET A 361 -42.28 -11.20 18.09
CA MET A 361 -42.92 -12.39 18.64
C MET A 361 -42.70 -12.51 20.16
N SER A 362 -41.50 -12.23 20.63
CA SER A 362 -41.17 -12.22 22.06
C SER A 362 -41.97 -11.15 22.82
N GLY A 363 -42.12 -9.98 22.20
CA GLY A 363 -42.95 -8.87 22.74
C GLY A 363 -44.44 -9.22 22.76
N GLY A 364 -44.94 -9.86 21.67
CA GLY A 364 -46.33 -10.34 21.57
C GLY A 364 -46.67 -11.38 22.65
N LEU A 365 -45.85 -12.39 22.82
CA LEU A 365 -45.99 -13.43 23.86
C LEU A 365 -45.98 -12.80 25.28
N ALA A 366 -45.10 -11.82 25.52
CA ALA A 366 -45.06 -11.10 26.78
C ALA A 366 -46.33 -10.27 27.01
N ALA A 367 -46.92 -9.66 25.99
CA ALA A 367 -48.18 -8.92 26.04
C ALA A 367 -49.37 -9.85 26.27
N ASP A 368 -49.42 -11.00 25.60
CA ASP A 368 -50.50 -11.98 25.78
C ASP A 368 -50.60 -12.55 27.20
N ARG A 369 -49.45 -12.84 27.81
CA ARG A 369 -49.37 -13.27 29.22
C ARG A 369 -49.90 -12.21 30.20
N ARG A 370 -50.01 -10.95 29.74
CA ARG A 370 -50.42 -9.79 30.55
C ARG A 370 -51.83 -9.30 30.25
N ARG A 371 -52.56 -9.91 29.33
CA ARG A 371 -53.89 -9.45 28.91
C ARG A 371 -54.85 -9.24 30.10
N ALA A 372 -54.87 -10.19 31.04
CA ALA A 372 -55.74 -10.09 32.23
C ALA A 372 -55.35 -8.90 33.17
N GLU A 373 -54.08 -8.67 33.37
CA GLU A 373 -53.57 -7.55 34.18
C GLU A 373 -53.86 -6.19 33.52
N LEU A 374 -53.67 -6.10 32.20
CA LEU A 374 -53.95 -4.89 31.43
C LEU A 374 -55.44 -4.59 31.36
N ALA A 375 -56.33 -5.63 31.28
CA ALA A 375 -57.77 -5.50 31.34
C ALA A 375 -58.25 -4.96 32.72
N LEU A 376 -57.67 -5.46 33.81
CA LEU A 376 -57.94 -4.97 35.17
C LEU A 376 -57.52 -3.51 35.38
N LEU A 377 -56.37 -3.11 34.83
CA LEU A 377 -55.91 -1.73 34.89
C LEU A 377 -56.84 -0.78 34.12
N ARG A 378 -57.33 -1.21 32.96
CA ARG A 378 -58.32 -0.45 32.18
C ARG A 378 -59.68 -0.37 32.88
N ALA A 379 -60.15 -1.46 33.49
CA ALA A 379 -61.38 -1.46 34.29
C ALA A 379 -61.30 -0.51 35.48
N ARG A 380 -60.10 -0.24 36.00
CA ARG A 380 -59.86 0.75 37.08
C ARG A 380 -59.59 2.17 36.54
N GLY A 381 -59.85 2.45 35.25
CA GLY A 381 -59.78 3.80 34.69
C GLY A 381 -58.40 4.25 34.21
N ALA A 382 -57.44 3.33 34.06
CA ALA A 382 -56.12 3.69 33.51
C ALA A 382 -56.22 4.10 32.04
N SER A 383 -55.67 5.27 31.69
CA SER A 383 -55.59 5.74 30.31
C SER A 383 -54.67 4.86 29.44
N LEU A 384 -54.98 4.76 28.16
CA LEU A 384 -54.16 3.99 27.21
C LEU A 384 -52.70 4.46 27.19
N ARG A 385 -52.51 5.80 27.25
CA ARG A 385 -51.15 6.43 27.33
C ARG A 385 -50.40 6.01 28.59
N GLY A 386 -51.10 5.94 29.74
CA GLY A 386 -50.50 5.52 31.00
C GLY A 386 -50.05 4.05 30.97
N VAL A 387 -50.88 3.17 30.37
CA VAL A 387 -50.54 1.74 30.21
C VAL A 387 -49.36 1.54 29.26
N VAL A 388 -49.37 2.21 28.11
CA VAL A 388 -48.26 2.17 27.13
C VAL A 388 -46.99 2.74 27.75
N GLY A 389 -47.02 3.89 28.40
CA GLY A 389 -45.88 4.49 29.07
C GLY A 389 -45.25 3.60 30.14
N ARG A 390 -46.10 2.86 30.89
CA ARG A 390 -45.64 1.89 31.89
C ARG A 390 -44.94 0.68 31.24
N LEU A 391 -45.50 0.12 30.14
CA LEU A 391 -44.89 -0.98 29.39
C LEU A 391 -43.58 -0.56 28.77
N LEU A 392 -43.51 0.63 28.18
CA LEU A 392 -42.28 1.17 27.61
C LEU A 392 -41.19 1.38 28.69
N ALA A 393 -41.56 1.89 29.87
CA ALA A 393 -40.62 2.07 30.96
C ALA A 393 -40.07 0.71 31.46
N GLU A 394 -40.92 -0.30 31.58
CA GLU A 394 -40.52 -1.66 31.99
C GLU A 394 -39.57 -2.30 31.00
N THR A 395 -39.87 -2.22 29.69
CA THR A 395 -38.98 -2.76 28.65
C THR A 395 -37.67 -1.98 28.54
N ALA A 396 -37.71 -0.66 28.65
CA ALA A 396 -36.53 0.18 28.60
C ALA A 396 -35.54 -0.10 29.74
N VAL A 397 -36.03 -0.37 30.97
CA VAL A 397 -35.13 -0.71 32.09
C VAL A 397 -34.36 -2.00 31.87
N VAL A 398 -34.84 -2.93 31.06
CA VAL A 398 -34.16 -4.18 30.72
C VAL A 398 -33.38 -4.00 29.42
N ALA A 399 -33.98 -3.41 28.38
CA ALA A 399 -33.41 -3.31 27.05
C ALA A 399 -32.22 -2.33 26.97
N LEU A 400 -32.27 -1.18 27.68
CA LEU A 400 -31.18 -0.20 27.61
C LEU A 400 -29.85 -0.73 28.20
N PRO A 401 -29.80 -1.34 29.40
CA PRO A 401 -28.58 -1.92 29.91
C PRO A 401 -28.09 -3.11 29.04
N ALA A 402 -29.02 -3.95 28.60
CA ALA A 402 -28.71 -5.08 27.74
C ALA A 402 -28.12 -4.63 26.39
N GLY A 403 -28.71 -3.62 25.75
CA GLY A 403 -28.18 -3.01 24.52
C GLY A 403 -26.82 -2.38 24.74
N ALA A 404 -26.61 -1.66 25.85
CA ALA A 404 -25.30 -1.09 26.18
C ALA A 404 -24.23 -2.17 26.41
N LEU A 405 -24.58 -3.27 27.07
CA LEU A 405 -23.67 -4.44 27.21
C LEU A 405 -23.37 -5.09 25.87
N GLY A 406 -24.37 -5.26 25.00
CA GLY A 406 -24.17 -5.80 23.66
C GLY A 406 -23.25 -4.92 22.81
N LEU A 407 -23.44 -3.59 22.83
CA LEU A 407 -22.56 -2.64 22.17
C LEU A 407 -21.15 -2.65 22.74
N ALA A 408 -21.02 -2.70 24.08
CA ALA A 408 -19.72 -2.79 24.73
C ALA A 408 -18.96 -4.09 24.35
N ALA A 409 -19.65 -5.22 24.31
CA ALA A 409 -19.10 -6.49 23.86
C ALA A 409 -18.60 -6.41 22.40
N ALA A 410 -19.36 -5.77 21.51
CA ALA A 410 -18.98 -5.56 20.11
C ALA A 410 -17.79 -4.61 19.93
N LEU A 411 -17.52 -3.72 20.91
CA LEU A 411 -16.34 -2.83 20.90
C LEU A 411 -15.07 -3.55 21.35
N LEU A 412 -15.20 -4.64 22.12
CA LEU A 412 -14.09 -5.42 22.65
C LEU A 412 -13.72 -6.62 21.75
N ALA A 413 -14.61 -7.01 20.83
CA ALA A 413 -14.42 -8.08 19.84
C ALA A 413 -13.82 -7.54 18.53
#